data_2ee0026d49fd7a80ff4a4b9e24da0c6f
#
_entry.id   2ee0026d49fd7a80ff4a4b9e24da0c6f
#
_cell.length_a   1.000
_cell.length_b   1.000
_cell.length_c   1.000
_cell.angle_alpha   90.00
_cell.angle_beta   90.00
_cell.angle_gamma   90.00
#
_symmetry.space_group_name_H-M   'P 1'
#
loop_
_entity.id
_entity.type
_entity.pdbx_description
1 polymer ?
#
loop_
_entity_poly.entity_id
_entity_poly.type
_entity_poly.pdbx_seq_one_letter_code
_entity_poly.pdbx_strand_id
1 'polypeptide(L)'
;MAWGKPTPRGVLGDNDENERREGDDENVMKSSVVSLIEKNDPTVRAITIFRGRNFTGARETTAVGLALEKNQFVKEFYSSGHEMTRETAEILGRSFSKMKSSLESICVGDERFGGGGGRGNNDDGGQKDDDADGDEDAFQVFLSYAKELDGLRKWDLENKGLTKKSLGKLSDAFQSEKFIRLEELILNRNESLSDRSRSSDDTSATTTNKSPTAMERLFQSGAIRQRVKTLEISDISLGEASISALAEELKGKCSLEVFKFTNGRLECFRLKELDDDDGVEEKKNESETDDTAADESEKKEKDKKKKEERDKATTAMMNELGEGFVNNKSLKRVTLDGTKVGAYELLKGISRAKRTNKSEKSNVVEISLANCALNDDNSKTNAVVGFLLSDFAESVEIVNLNGNALGDWKVAQLAGAIQGGFCQNMLEIDIGGNDLSDATILKRLLFGKTKIKRLSCFENVNLLKSKENVGKLFEDAEILSAGSSPCEYLDVGACGMELEELTLFAESIRKHKSAFVNLKTLVLGGNPGACALGDAFENELKLLKESMSSLDIAWKANDSGDIDKFK
;
A
#
# COMPACT_ATOMS: atom_id res chain seq x y z
N MET A 1 1.05 14.87 -15.47
CA MET A 1 1.49 14.09 -16.65
C MET A 1 0.25 13.46 -17.26
N ALA A 2 0.06 13.57 -18.56
CA ALA A 2 -1.13 13.04 -19.20
C ALA A 2 -1.07 11.50 -19.16
N TRP A 3 -2.04 10.89 -18.52
CA TRP A 3 -2.27 9.44 -18.60
C TRP A 3 -2.58 9.09 -20.04
N GLY A 4 -1.72 8.28 -20.65
CA GLY A 4 -1.98 7.75 -21.97
C GLY A 4 -3.32 7.03 -21.97
N LYS A 5 -4.15 7.26 -23.00
CA LYS A 5 -5.41 6.54 -23.20
C LYS A 5 -5.14 5.06 -23.08
N PRO A 6 -5.93 4.29 -22.33
CA PRO A 6 -5.76 2.86 -22.23
C PRO A 6 -5.83 2.26 -23.64
N THR A 7 -4.83 1.48 -23.98
CA THR A 7 -4.84 0.65 -25.19
C THR A 7 -6.07 -0.24 -25.13
N PRO A 8 -6.83 -0.45 -26.22
CA PRO A 8 -8.00 -1.32 -26.20
C PRO A 8 -7.58 -2.71 -25.70
N ARG A 9 -8.04 -3.08 -24.51
CA ARG A 9 -7.96 -4.44 -24.02
C ARG A 9 -8.94 -5.27 -24.79
N GLY A 10 -8.53 -6.39 -25.36
CA GLY A 10 -9.45 -7.38 -25.92
C GLY A 10 -10.29 -7.98 -24.79
N VAL A 11 -11.35 -7.27 -24.39
CA VAL A 11 -12.33 -7.76 -23.40
C VAL A 11 -13.29 -8.69 -24.14
N LEU A 12 -13.23 -9.97 -23.82
CA LEU A 12 -14.23 -10.93 -24.25
C LEU A 12 -15.37 -10.93 -23.24
N GLY A 13 -16.47 -10.26 -23.60
CA GLY A 13 -17.66 -10.11 -22.75
C GLY A 13 -18.45 -11.41 -22.53
N ASP A 14 -19.19 -11.45 -21.42
CA ASP A 14 -20.02 -12.56 -20.92
C ASP A 14 -21.36 -12.71 -21.69
N ASN A 15 -21.38 -12.81 -23.00
CA ASN A 15 -22.64 -12.87 -23.74
C ASN A 15 -22.93 -14.21 -24.42
N ASP A 16 -22.54 -15.36 -23.85
CA ASP A 16 -22.98 -16.66 -24.38
C ASP A 16 -23.24 -17.70 -23.27
N GLU A 17 -24.20 -17.42 -22.37
CA GLU A 17 -24.64 -18.38 -21.35
C GLU A 17 -25.80 -19.31 -21.77
N ASN A 18 -26.20 -19.37 -23.00
CA ASN A 18 -27.30 -20.25 -23.41
C ASN A 18 -26.96 -21.03 -24.69
N GLU A 19 -26.28 -22.14 -24.56
CA GLU A 19 -26.45 -23.36 -25.36
C GLU A 19 -25.34 -24.37 -25.01
N ARG A 20 -25.43 -25.01 -23.84
CA ARG A 20 -24.62 -26.19 -23.57
C ARG A 20 -25.24 -27.41 -24.21
N ARG A 21 -24.74 -27.82 -25.35
CA ARG A 21 -24.90 -29.20 -25.88
C ARG A 21 -23.68 -30.01 -25.46
N GLU A 22 -23.91 -31.07 -24.70
CA GLU A 22 -22.91 -32.09 -24.37
C GLU A 22 -22.34 -32.68 -25.68
N GLY A 23 -21.16 -32.27 -26.09
CA GLY A 23 -20.47 -32.76 -27.29
C GLY A 23 -19.54 -31.73 -27.94
N ASP A 24 -19.68 -30.44 -27.66
CA ASP A 24 -18.92 -29.41 -28.36
C ASP A 24 -17.78 -28.76 -27.54
N ASP A 25 -17.46 -29.26 -26.35
CA ASP A 25 -16.43 -28.70 -25.47
C ASP A 25 -15.00 -28.71 -26.07
N GLU A 26 -14.76 -29.48 -27.14
CA GLU A 26 -13.47 -29.50 -27.83
C GLU A 26 -13.19 -28.21 -28.64
N ASN A 27 -14.20 -27.44 -28.99
CA ASN A 27 -14.07 -26.31 -29.93
C ASN A 27 -14.07 -24.92 -29.29
N VAL A 28 -14.56 -24.76 -28.07
CA VAL A 28 -14.87 -23.43 -27.51
C VAL A 28 -13.61 -22.62 -27.17
N MET A 29 -12.56 -23.24 -26.66
CA MET A 29 -11.31 -22.50 -26.37
C MET A 29 -10.46 -22.22 -27.61
N LYS A 30 -10.49 -23.09 -28.61
CA LYS A 30 -9.84 -22.81 -29.90
C LYS A 30 -10.41 -21.57 -30.57
N SER A 31 -11.66 -21.24 -30.33
CA SER A 31 -12.33 -20.16 -31.07
C SER A 31 -12.10 -18.75 -30.53
N SER A 32 -11.78 -18.53 -29.24
CA SER A 32 -11.69 -17.16 -28.70
C SER A 32 -10.28 -16.65 -28.40
N VAL A 33 -9.60 -17.22 -27.41
CA VAL A 33 -8.27 -16.69 -26.99
C VAL A 33 -7.17 -17.14 -27.96
N VAL A 34 -7.11 -18.44 -28.29
CA VAL A 34 -6.09 -18.97 -29.21
C VAL A 34 -6.21 -18.31 -30.59
N SER A 35 -7.45 -18.23 -31.12
CA SER A 35 -7.70 -17.58 -32.42
C SER A 35 -7.34 -16.10 -32.41
N LEU A 36 -7.57 -15.39 -31.28
CA LEU A 36 -7.17 -14.00 -31.12
C LEU A 36 -5.65 -13.84 -31.18
N ILE A 37 -4.92 -14.71 -30.47
CA ILE A 37 -3.45 -14.71 -30.47
C ILE A 37 -2.91 -15.08 -31.85
N GLU A 38 -3.48 -16.10 -32.51
CA GLU A 38 -3.05 -16.59 -33.83
C GLU A 38 -3.27 -15.58 -34.97
N LYS A 39 -4.26 -14.68 -34.84
CA LYS A 39 -4.46 -13.58 -35.80
C LYS A 39 -3.26 -12.64 -35.90
N ASN A 40 -2.40 -12.67 -34.88
CA ASN A 40 -1.20 -11.83 -34.83
C ASN A 40 -1.48 -10.35 -35.12
N ASP A 41 -2.57 -9.84 -34.57
CA ASP A 41 -3.03 -8.47 -34.79
C ASP A 41 -2.13 -7.48 -34.03
N PRO A 42 -1.53 -6.50 -34.70
CA PRO A 42 -0.64 -5.54 -34.05
C PRO A 42 -1.32 -4.63 -33.02
N THR A 43 -2.64 -4.58 -33.00
CA THR A 43 -3.42 -3.82 -32.00
C THR A 43 -3.60 -4.58 -30.69
N VAL A 44 -3.48 -5.92 -30.70
CA VAL A 44 -3.62 -6.77 -29.52
C VAL A 44 -2.27 -6.87 -28.81
N ARG A 45 -2.08 -6.07 -27.77
CA ARG A 45 -0.85 -6.01 -26.98
C ARG A 45 -0.94 -6.78 -25.67
N ALA A 46 -2.15 -6.97 -25.13
CA ALA A 46 -2.38 -7.64 -23.87
C ALA A 46 -3.41 -8.77 -24.02
N ILE A 47 -3.11 -9.91 -23.40
CA ILE A 47 -4.03 -11.04 -23.27
C ILE A 47 -4.39 -11.19 -21.80
N THR A 48 -5.68 -11.21 -21.51
CA THR A 48 -6.19 -11.47 -20.16
C THR A 48 -7.15 -12.66 -20.20
N ILE A 49 -6.82 -13.71 -19.46
CA ILE A 49 -7.67 -14.90 -19.31
C ILE A 49 -8.33 -14.81 -17.93
N PHE A 50 -9.65 -14.62 -17.91
CA PHE A 50 -10.41 -14.45 -16.67
C PHE A 50 -10.62 -15.77 -15.94
N ARG A 51 -10.72 -15.72 -14.61
CA ARG A 51 -10.81 -16.86 -13.69
C ARG A 51 -11.98 -17.82 -13.99
N GLY A 52 -13.07 -17.35 -14.59
CA GLY A 52 -14.23 -18.17 -14.98
C GLY A 52 -14.02 -19.06 -16.21
N ARG A 53 -12.86 -18.96 -16.90
CA ARG A 53 -12.56 -19.81 -18.07
C ARG A 53 -11.60 -20.93 -17.68
N ASN A 54 -11.84 -22.12 -18.17
CA ASN A 54 -10.95 -23.26 -17.96
C ASN A 54 -9.61 -23.00 -18.67
N PHE A 55 -8.57 -22.72 -17.90
CA PHE A 55 -7.19 -22.56 -18.37
C PHE A 55 -6.23 -23.34 -17.45
N THR A 56 -6.63 -24.55 -17.09
CA THR A 56 -5.91 -25.35 -16.09
C THR A 56 -5.33 -26.62 -16.66
N GLY A 57 -5.79 -27.04 -17.86
CA GLY A 57 -5.33 -28.27 -18.50
C GLY A 57 -4.08 -28.09 -19.35
N ALA A 58 -3.25 -29.10 -19.42
CA ALA A 58 -2.04 -29.13 -20.28
C ALA A 58 -2.38 -28.87 -21.77
N ARG A 59 -3.55 -29.33 -22.22
CA ARG A 59 -4.00 -29.17 -23.61
C ARG A 59 -4.28 -27.71 -23.96
N GLU A 60 -5.05 -27.03 -23.11
CA GLU A 60 -5.39 -25.61 -23.28
C GLU A 60 -4.12 -24.75 -23.21
N THR A 61 -3.28 -25.01 -22.23
CA THR A 61 -2.00 -24.31 -22.03
C THR A 61 -1.08 -24.51 -23.23
N THR A 62 -1.02 -25.73 -23.79
CA THR A 62 -0.24 -26.00 -25.00
C THR A 62 -0.77 -25.21 -26.19
N ALA A 63 -2.06 -25.18 -26.41
CA ALA A 63 -2.66 -24.43 -27.52
C ALA A 63 -2.36 -22.92 -27.42
N VAL A 64 -2.55 -22.32 -26.24
CA VAL A 64 -2.21 -20.91 -25.98
C VAL A 64 -0.71 -20.66 -26.13
N GLY A 65 0.13 -21.55 -25.57
CA GLY A 65 1.58 -21.45 -25.66
C GLY A 65 2.08 -21.46 -27.11
N LEU A 66 1.62 -22.40 -27.93
CA LEU A 66 1.98 -22.48 -29.35
C LEU A 66 1.51 -21.26 -30.15
N ALA A 67 0.35 -20.71 -29.82
CA ALA A 67 -0.13 -19.48 -30.44
C ALA A 67 0.76 -18.29 -30.06
N LEU A 68 1.15 -18.19 -28.79
CA LEU A 68 2.04 -17.13 -28.28
C LEU A 68 3.43 -17.19 -28.91
N GLU A 69 4.00 -18.39 -29.11
CA GLU A 69 5.31 -18.55 -29.75
C GLU A 69 5.39 -17.94 -31.16
N LYS A 70 4.27 -17.88 -31.85
CA LYS A 70 4.15 -17.30 -33.20
C LYS A 70 3.73 -15.85 -33.20
N ASN A 71 3.23 -15.34 -32.07
CA ASN A 71 2.75 -13.99 -31.96
C ASN A 71 3.91 -13.00 -31.73
N GLN A 72 3.89 -11.90 -32.48
CA GLN A 72 4.96 -10.87 -32.42
C GLN A 72 4.54 -9.61 -31.66
N PHE A 73 3.28 -9.46 -31.29
CA PHE A 73 2.72 -8.21 -30.81
C PHE A 73 2.27 -8.24 -29.36
N VAL A 74 1.95 -9.41 -28.81
CA VAL A 74 1.58 -9.56 -27.41
C VAL A 74 2.77 -9.24 -26.51
N LYS A 75 2.57 -8.28 -25.62
CA LYS A 75 3.55 -7.80 -24.65
C LYS A 75 3.18 -8.13 -23.22
N GLU A 76 1.90 -8.34 -22.95
CA GLU A 76 1.37 -8.55 -21.62
C GLU A 76 0.51 -9.80 -21.60
N PHE A 77 0.74 -10.66 -20.62
CA PHE A 77 -0.03 -11.88 -20.44
C PHE A 77 -0.48 -12.04 -18.98
N TYR A 78 -1.79 -12.11 -18.78
CA TYR A 78 -2.44 -12.21 -17.49
C TYR A 78 -3.36 -13.41 -17.44
N SER A 79 -3.04 -14.40 -16.59
CA SER A 79 -3.88 -15.55 -16.26
C SER A 79 -3.91 -15.80 -14.75
N SER A 80 -4.03 -14.74 -13.98
CA SER A 80 -4.04 -14.82 -12.51
C SER A 80 -5.24 -15.58 -11.99
N GLY A 81 -5.02 -16.44 -10.99
CA GLY A 81 -6.04 -17.25 -10.34
C GLY A 81 -6.39 -18.56 -11.07
N HIS A 82 -5.67 -18.91 -12.12
CA HIS A 82 -5.72 -20.23 -12.71
C HIS A 82 -4.67 -21.14 -12.07
N GLU A 83 -5.07 -22.36 -11.74
CA GLU A 83 -4.16 -23.36 -11.22
C GLU A 83 -3.03 -23.61 -12.23
N MET A 84 -1.81 -23.58 -11.75
CA MET A 84 -0.63 -23.89 -12.56
C MET A 84 0.08 -25.10 -11.98
N THR A 85 -0.10 -26.23 -12.64
CA THR A 85 0.63 -27.46 -12.34
C THR A 85 2.07 -27.35 -12.85
N ARG A 86 2.95 -28.26 -12.41
CA ARG A 86 4.31 -28.36 -12.94
C ARG A 86 4.34 -28.49 -14.48
N GLU A 87 3.45 -29.32 -15.05
CA GLU A 87 3.35 -29.53 -16.50
C GLU A 87 2.94 -28.23 -17.23
N THR A 88 1.90 -27.56 -16.74
CA THR A 88 1.42 -26.30 -17.36
C THR A 88 2.44 -25.17 -17.20
N ALA A 89 3.17 -25.13 -16.08
CA ALA A 89 4.27 -24.20 -15.85
C ALA A 89 5.43 -24.42 -16.83
N GLU A 90 5.76 -25.69 -17.11
CA GLU A 90 6.78 -26.03 -18.10
C GLU A 90 6.36 -25.60 -19.51
N ILE A 91 5.14 -25.96 -19.94
CA ILE A 91 4.61 -25.63 -21.26
C ILE A 91 4.62 -24.12 -21.49
N LEU A 92 4.01 -23.37 -20.54
CA LEU A 92 3.89 -21.93 -20.67
C LEU A 92 5.24 -21.22 -20.57
N GLY A 93 6.09 -21.66 -19.63
CA GLY A 93 7.44 -21.13 -19.46
C GLY A 93 8.29 -21.31 -20.72
N ARG A 94 8.24 -22.52 -21.34
CA ARG A 94 8.92 -22.80 -22.60
C ARG A 94 8.43 -21.92 -23.74
N SER A 95 7.13 -21.70 -23.83
CA SER A 95 6.55 -20.83 -24.85
C SER A 95 6.96 -19.37 -24.63
N PHE A 96 6.94 -18.89 -23.40
CA PHE A 96 7.40 -17.54 -23.07
C PHE A 96 8.90 -17.36 -23.37
N SER A 97 9.74 -18.33 -23.08
CA SER A 97 11.17 -18.24 -23.38
C SER A 97 11.47 -18.03 -24.87
N LYS A 98 10.55 -18.43 -25.76
CA LYS A 98 10.64 -18.14 -27.21
C LYS A 98 10.25 -16.71 -27.56
N MET A 99 9.43 -16.08 -26.73
CA MET A 99 9.02 -14.68 -26.87
C MET A 99 10.06 -13.67 -26.32
N LYS A 100 11.16 -14.10 -25.81
CA LYS A 100 12.28 -13.42 -25.12
C LYS A 100 12.19 -11.89 -24.98
N SER A 101 12.14 -11.17 -26.10
CA SER A 101 12.22 -9.70 -26.14
C SER A 101 10.86 -9.01 -26.31
N SER A 102 9.81 -9.73 -26.67
CA SER A 102 8.48 -9.16 -26.91
C SER A 102 7.61 -9.12 -25.65
N LEU A 103 7.74 -10.09 -24.75
CA LEU A 103 6.93 -10.17 -23.54
C LEU A 103 7.50 -9.24 -22.46
N GLU A 104 6.71 -8.22 -22.08
CA GLU A 104 7.12 -7.17 -21.16
C GLU A 104 6.46 -7.32 -19.77
N SER A 105 5.28 -7.95 -19.68
CA SER A 105 4.54 -8.09 -18.41
C SER A 105 3.88 -9.45 -18.28
N ILE A 106 4.03 -10.08 -17.12
CA ILE A 106 3.41 -11.37 -16.80
C ILE A 106 2.74 -11.40 -15.43
N CYS A 107 1.58 -12.07 -15.36
CA CYS A 107 0.92 -12.46 -14.13
C CYS A 107 0.24 -13.81 -14.36
N VAL A 108 0.78 -14.87 -13.79
CA VAL A 108 0.31 -16.25 -14.01
C VAL A 108 0.21 -17.02 -12.70
N GLY A 109 -0.60 -18.07 -12.68
CA GLY A 109 -0.77 -18.94 -11.53
C GLY A 109 -1.79 -18.45 -10.50
N ASP A 110 -2.15 -19.35 -9.59
CA ASP A 110 -3.02 -19.12 -8.43
C ASP A 110 -2.21 -19.06 -7.13
N GLU A 111 -2.90 -19.11 -6.00
CA GLU A 111 -2.32 -19.08 -4.65
C GLU A 111 -1.48 -20.31 -4.27
N ARG A 112 -1.41 -21.35 -5.12
CA ARG A 112 -0.59 -22.56 -4.92
C ARG A 112 0.65 -22.57 -5.80
N PHE A 113 0.75 -21.65 -6.74
CA PHE A 113 1.81 -21.60 -7.74
C PHE A 113 3.22 -21.60 -7.14
N GLY A 114 3.43 -20.90 -6.02
CA GLY A 114 4.71 -20.81 -5.32
C GLY A 114 5.00 -21.92 -4.31
N GLY A 115 4.17 -22.97 -4.27
CA GLY A 115 4.36 -24.11 -3.38
C GLY A 115 3.73 -23.97 -1.98
N GLY A 116 3.14 -22.80 -1.65
CA GLY A 116 2.55 -22.52 -0.32
C GLY A 116 1.11 -23.04 -0.10
N GLY A 117 0.48 -23.66 -1.09
CA GLY A 117 -0.96 -23.98 -1.12
C GLY A 117 -1.40 -25.30 -0.48
N GLY A 118 -0.66 -25.87 0.41
CA GLY A 118 -0.99 -27.14 1.06
C GLY A 118 -1.97 -27.10 2.23
N ARG A 119 -3.02 -26.26 2.23
CA ARG A 119 -4.18 -26.46 3.12
C ARG A 119 -5.15 -27.47 2.51
N GLY A 120 -4.72 -28.73 2.37
CA GLY A 120 -5.64 -29.85 2.27
C GLY A 120 -6.37 -29.98 3.60
N ASN A 121 -7.71 -30.03 3.55
CA ASN A 121 -8.58 -30.46 4.66
C ASN A 121 -8.29 -31.92 5.05
N ASN A 122 -7.11 -32.19 5.57
CA ASN A 122 -6.83 -33.44 6.25
C ASN A 122 -6.64 -33.11 7.71
N ASP A 123 -7.70 -33.32 8.47
CA ASP A 123 -7.79 -33.33 9.96
C ASP A 123 -6.86 -34.39 10.62
N ASP A 124 -5.99 -35.01 9.85
CA ASP A 124 -4.96 -35.89 10.38
C ASP A 124 -3.68 -35.07 10.62
N GLY A 125 -3.42 -34.82 11.91
CA GLY A 125 -2.29 -34.06 12.44
C GLY A 125 -0.90 -34.61 12.12
N GLY A 126 -0.65 -34.95 10.88
CA GLY A 126 0.65 -35.29 10.34
C GLY A 126 1.38 -34.03 9.89
N GLN A 127 2.30 -33.57 10.71
CA GLN A 127 3.33 -32.61 10.39
C GLN A 127 4.05 -33.13 9.13
N LYS A 128 3.75 -32.57 7.96
CA LYS A 128 4.57 -32.82 6.76
C LYS A 128 5.82 -31.99 6.92
N ASP A 129 6.93 -32.66 7.08
CA ASP A 129 8.26 -32.06 7.00
C ASP A 129 8.38 -31.22 5.72
N ASP A 130 8.60 -29.91 5.90
CA ASP A 130 8.84 -28.95 4.82
C ASP A 130 10.11 -29.25 4.01
N ASP A 131 10.85 -30.30 4.38
CA ASP A 131 12.13 -30.74 3.83
C ASP A 131 12.03 -31.96 2.91
N ALA A 132 10.84 -32.35 2.44
CA ALA A 132 10.72 -33.41 1.43
C ALA A 132 11.39 -32.94 0.13
N ASP A 133 12.66 -33.24 0.05
CA ASP A 133 13.61 -33.01 -1.04
C ASP A 133 13.21 -33.81 -2.28
N GLY A 134 12.21 -33.41 -3.04
CA GLY A 134 11.86 -34.27 -4.17
C GLY A 134 11.16 -33.60 -5.34
N ASP A 135 10.28 -32.66 -5.16
CA ASP A 135 9.55 -32.09 -6.29
C ASP A 135 9.78 -30.57 -6.43
N GLU A 136 10.37 -30.18 -7.57
CA GLU A 136 10.38 -28.76 -7.97
C GLU A 136 8.94 -28.29 -8.10
N ASP A 137 8.57 -27.23 -7.34
CA ASP A 137 7.26 -26.63 -7.44
C ASP A 137 7.04 -25.97 -8.82
N ALA A 138 5.78 -25.73 -9.18
CA ALA A 138 5.44 -25.14 -10.47
C ALA A 138 6.14 -23.78 -10.70
N PHE A 139 6.35 -23.00 -9.65
CA PHE A 139 7.07 -21.73 -9.74
C PHE A 139 8.54 -21.92 -10.12
N GLN A 140 9.23 -22.88 -9.52
CA GLN A 140 10.65 -23.12 -9.84
C GLN A 140 10.83 -23.60 -11.29
N VAL A 141 9.94 -24.48 -11.75
CA VAL A 141 9.91 -24.90 -13.15
C VAL A 141 9.69 -23.70 -14.07
N PHE A 142 8.68 -22.90 -13.80
CA PHE A 142 8.40 -21.69 -14.58
C PHE A 142 9.57 -20.69 -14.54
N LEU A 143 10.16 -20.44 -13.37
CA LEU A 143 11.30 -19.56 -13.19
C LEU A 143 12.50 -19.99 -14.05
N SER A 144 12.71 -21.30 -14.22
CA SER A 144 13.82 -21.83 -15.04
C SER A 144 13.78 -21.35 -16.48
N TYR A 145 12.57 -21.08 -17.01
CA TYR A 145 12.34 -20.51 -18.34
C TYR A 145 12.21 -18.98 -18.30
N ALA A 146 11.49 -18.46 -17.30
CA ALA A 146 11.23 -17.01 -17.18
C ALA A 146 12.52 -16.19 -17.09
N LYS A 147 13.58 -16.73 -16.49
CA LYS A 147 14.91 -16.08 -16.41
C LYS A 147 15.54 -15.79 -17.78
N GLU A 148 15.02 -16.37 -18.85
CA GLU A 148 15.46 -16.09 -20.23
C GLU A 148 14.67 -14.95 -20.91
N LEU A 149 13.72 -14.32 -20.18
CA LEU A 149 12.89 -13.22 -20.68
C LEU A 149 13.64 -11.90 -20.57
N ASP A 150 14.45 -11.57 -21.55
CA ASP A 150 15.22 -10.33 -21.58
C ASP A 150 14.33 -9.07 -21.73
N GLY A 151 13.09 -9.23 -22.21
CA GLY A 151 12.10 -8.15 -22.39
C GLY A 151 11.29 -7.83 -21.15
N LEU A 152 11.29 -8.70 -20.12
CA LEU A 152 10.39 -8.60 -18.98
C LEU A 152 10.67 -7.35 -18.14
N ARG A 153 9.65 -6.49 -18.04
CA ARG A 153 9.69 -5.25 -17.25
C ARG A 153 8.83 -5.33 -15.99
N LYS A 154 7.74 -6.11 -16.03
CA LYS A 154 6.81 -6.24 -14.91
C LYS A 154 6.54 -7.71 -14.62
N TRP A 155 6.74 -8.09 -13.35
CA TRP A 155 6.33 -9.39 -12.87
C TRP A 155 5.38 -9.23 -11.68
N ASP A 156 4.14 -9.60 -11.91
CA ASP A 156 3.11 -9.59 -10.90
C ASP A 156 3.01 -10.99 -10.26
N LEU A 157 3.45 -11.06 -9.04
CA LEU A 157 3.45 -12.26 -8.19
C LEU A 157 2.48 -12.13 -7.01
N GLU A 158 1.48 -11.24 -7.11
CA GLU A 158 0.48 -11.07 -6.06
C GLU A 158 -0.31 -12.35 -5.82
N ASN A 159 -0.40 -12.77 -4.55
CA ASN A 159 -1.18 -13.92 -4.10
C ASN A 159 -0.85 -15.21 -4.88
N LYS A 160 0.44 -15.52 -4.99
CA LYS A 160 0.95 -16.72 -5.68
C LYS A 160 1.42 -17.82 -4.73
N GLY A 161 1.21 -17.65 -3.42
CA GLY A 161 1.66 -18.60 -2.40
C GLY A 161 3.18 -18.82 -2.42
N LEU A 162 3.94 -17.75 -2.68
CA LEU A 162 5.39 -17.81 -2.67
C LEU A 162 5.91 -18.27 -1.31
N THR A 163 6.77 -19.27 -1.31
CA THR A 163 7.50 -19.74 -0.14
C THR A 163 8.85 -19.05 0.00
N LYS A 164 9.51 -19.24 1.14
CA LYS A 164 10.90 -18.80 1.35
C LYS A 164 11.86 -19.42 0.30
N LYS A 165 11.60 -20.67 -0.09
CA LYS A 165 12.38 -21.38 -1.12
C LYS A 165 12.19 -20.73 -2.49
N SER A 166 10.94 -20.46 -2.89
CA SER A 166 10.60 -19.82 -4.17
C SER A 166 11.22 -18.42 -4.30
N LEU A 167 11.08 -17.58 -3.26
CA LEU A 167 11.69 -16.25 -3.26
C LEU A 167 13.21 -16.30 -3.23
N GLY A 168 13.80 -17.28 -2.52
CA GLY A 168 15.24 -17.52 -2.52
C GLY A 168 15.78 -17.80 -3.94
N LYS A 169 15.08 -18.66 -4.70
CA LYS A 169 15.47 -18.95 -6.10
C LYS A 169 15.31 -17.73 -7.03
N LEU A 170 14.29 -16.90 -6.81
CA LEU A 170 14.14 -15.64 -7.52
C LEU A 170 15.30 -14.68 -7.20
N SER A 171 15.69 -14.59 -5.93
CA SER A 171 16.84 -13.78 -5.49
C SER A 171 18.15 -14.24 -6.13
N ASP A 172 18.38 -15.55 -6.22
CA ASP A 172 19.54 -16.12 -6.90
C ASP A 172 19.55 -15.76 -8.40
N ALA A 173 18.37 -15.77 -9.04
CA ALA A 173 18.26 -15.34 -10.43
C ALA A 173 18.61 -13.85 -10.61
N PHE A 174 18.22 -13.00 -9.70
CA PHE A 174 18.64 -11.60 -9.71
C PHE A 174 20.15 -11.41 -9.53
N GLN A 175 20.76 -12.15 -8.61
CA GLN A 175 22.22 -12.12 -8.40
C GLN A 175 22.99 -12.61 -9.64
N SER A 176 22.42 -13.53 -10.40
CA SER A 176 22.97 -14.05 -11.65
C SER A 176 22.70 -13.14 -12.86
N GLU A 177 22.40 -11.87 -12.63
CA GLU A 177 22.11 -10.86 -13.65
C GLU A 177 20.97 -11.22 -14.62
N LYS A 178 20.04 -12.09 -14.18
CA LYS A 178 18.82 -12.34 -14.93
C LYS A 178 17.80 -11.22 -14.70
N PHE A 179 16.81 -11.10 -15.57
CA PHE A 179 15.79 -10.06 -15.51
C PHE A 179 16.34 -8.63 -15.55
N ILE A 180 17.29 -8.39 -16.45
CA ILE A 180 18.02 -7.12 -16.55
C ILE A 180 17.14 -5.89 -16.81
N ARG A 181 15.92 -6.07 -17.34
CA ARG A 181 14.94 -5.01 -17.62
C ARG A 181 13.78 -4.96 -16.63
N LEU A 182 13.78 -5.80 -15.59
CA LEU A 182 12.68 -5.82 -14.63
C LEU A 182 12.61 -4.50 -13.86
N GLU A 183 11.54 -3.75 -14.08
CA GLU A 183 11.28 -2.45 -13.47
C GLU A 183 10.20 -2.51 -12.38
N GLU A 184 9.25 -3.44 -12.48
CA GLU A 184 8.14 -3.57 -11.52
C GLU A 184 8.09 -4.99 -10.96
N LEU A 185 8.17 -5.11 -9.64
CA LEU A 185 8.03 -6.37 -8.90
C LEU A 185 6.91 -6.23 -7.86
N ILE A 186 5.88 -7.06 -7.97
CA ILE A 186 4.72 -7.06 -7.09
C ILE A 186 4.70 -8.38 -6.31
N LEU A 187 4.78 -8.32 -4.98
CA LEU A 187 4.84 -9.48 -4.07
C LEU A 187 3.68 -9.52 -3.08
N ASN A 188 2.61 -8.76 -3.33
CA ASN A 188 1.48 -8.59 -2.43
C ASN A 188 0.85 -9.93 -2.03
N ARG A 189 0.34 -10.03 -0.78
CA ARG A 189 -0.44 -11.19 -0.27
C ARG A 189 0.29 -12.54 -0.35
N ASN A 190 1.60 -12.56 -0.17
CA ASN A 190 2.39 -13.77 -0.01
C ASN A 190 2.83 -13.92 1.46
N GLU A 191 1.89 -14.22 2.35
CA GLU A 191 2.08 -14.23 3.81
C GLU A 191 3.23 -15.12 4.28
N SER A 192 3.51 -16.21 3.57
CA SER A 192 4.62 -17.14 3.88
C SER A 192 6.00 -16.50 3.74
N LEU A 193 6.10 -15.32 3.10
CA LEU A 193 7.35 -14.56 3.01
C LEU A 193 7.63 -13.73 4.26
N SER A 194 6.67 -13.62 5.17
CA SER A 194 6.86 -12.90 6.42
C SER A 194 8.04 -13.47 7.21
N ASP A 195 8.86 -12.57 7.72
CA ASP A 195 9.82 -12.93 8.76
C ASP A 195 9.03 -13.25 10.02
N ARG A 196 9.13 -14.48 10.51
CA ARG A 196 8.45 -14.90 11.74
C ARG A 196 9.49 -14.96 12.87
N SER A 197 9.04 -14.68 14.10
CA SER A 197 9.75 -15.20 15.26
C SER A 197 9.84 -16.73 15.08
N ARG A 198 11.04 -17.28 15.23
CA ARG A 198 11.22 -18.73 15.17
C ARG A 198 10.38 -19.35 16.29
N SER A 199 9.60 -20.37 15.98
CA SER A 199 8.97 -21.19 17.01
C SER A 199 10.07 -21.80 17.89
N SER A 200 9.79 -21.92 19.18
CA SER A 200 10.68 -22.44 20.22
C SER A 200 11.25 -23.85 19.97
N ASP A 201 10.84 -24.51 18.90
CA ASP A 201 11.28 -25.86 18.56
C ASP A 201 12.72 -25.92 17.98
N ASP A 202 13.30 -24.77 17.61
CA ASP A 202 14.67 -24.70 17.10
C ASP A 202 15.69 -24.48 18.23
N THR A 203 15.55 -25.19 19.36
CA THR A 203 16.44 -25.13 20.53
C THR A 203 17.86 -25.67 20.29
N SER A 204 18.20 -26.09 19.07
CA SER A 204 19.55 -26.59 18.72
C SER A 204 20.55 -25.49 18.31
N ALA A 205 20.20 -24.21 18.41
CA ALA A 205 20.96 -23.12 17.83
C ALA A 205 22.04 -22.52 18.74
N THR A 206 23.10 -23.27 18.96
CA THR A 206 24.42 -22.72 19.44
C THR A 206 25.31 -22.23 18.28
N THR A 207 24.81 -22.17 17.04
CA THR A 207 25.61 -21.78 15.88
C THR A 207 25.31 -20.35 15.41
N THR A 208 26.33 -19.53 15.43
CA THR A 208 26.41 -18.11 15.03
C THR A 208 26.10 -17.80 13.56
N ASN A 209 25.78 -18.80 12.74
CA ASN A 209 25.51 -18.62 11.31
C ASN A 209 24.01 -18.78 11.03
N LYS A 210 23.23 -17.71 11.30
CA LYS A 210 21.81 -17.67 10.90
C LYS A 210 21.72 -17.51 9.37
N SER A 211 21.07 -18.46 8.68
CA SER A 211 20.75 -18.29 7.26
C SER A 211 19.87 -17.06 7.05
N PRO A 212 20.15 -16.23 6.03
CA PRO A 212 19.37 -15.03 5.76
C PRO A 212 17.91 -15.37 5.46
N THR A 213 16.98 -14.48 5.85
CA THR A 213 15.56 -14.64 5.53
C THR A 213 15.33 -14.49 4.02
N ALA A 214 14.16 -14.90 3.53
CA ALA A 214 13.86 -14.81 2.11
C ALA A 214 13.81 -13.34 1.63
N MET A 215 13.21 -12.46 2.44
CA MET A 215 13.15 -11.03 2.14
C MET A 215 14.52 -10.37 2.26
N GLU A 216 15.32 -10.73 3.26
CA GLU A 216 16.71 -10.27 3.37
C GLU A 216 17.52 -10.63 2.11
N ARG A 217 17.43 -11.89 1.63
CA ARG A 217 18.10 -12.33 0.39
C ARG A 217 17.64 -11.56 -0.83
N LEU A 218 16.33 -11.27 -0.93
CA LEU A 218 15.78 -10.45 -2.02
C LEU A 218 16.40 -9.05 -2.00
N PHE A 219 16.43 -8.40 -0.86
CA PHE A 219 17.01 -7.06 -0.73
C PHE A 219 18.51 -7.07 -1.06
N GLN A 220 19.26 -8.04 -0.53
CA GLN A 220 20.70 -8.20 -0.80
C GLN A 220 21.02 -8.64 -2.25
N SER A 221 20.03 -9.04 -3.04
CA SER A 221 20.26 -9.49 -4.43
C SER A 221 20.75 -8.40 -5.39
N GLY A 222 20.70 -7.14 -4.98
CA GLY A 222 21.05 -5.98 -5.80
C GLY A 222 19.99 -5.59 -6.83
N ALA A 223 18.87 -6.34 -6.95
CA ALA A 223 17.80 -6.04 -7.91
C ALA A 223 17.20 -4.65 -7.69
N ILE A 224 16.92 -4.29 -6.42
CA ILE A 224 16.35 -3.01 -6.03
C ILE A 224 17.32 -1.87 -6.35
N ARG A 225 18.60 -2.06 -6.05
CA ARG A 225 19.63 -1.04 -6.31
C ARG A 225 19.81 -0.78 -7.80
N GLN A 226 19.74 -1.81 -8.62
CA GLN A 226 20.19 -1.73 -10.02
C GLN A 226 19.05 -1.57 -11.03
N ARG A 227 17.83 -2.08 -10.75
CA ARG A 227 16.81 -2.31 -11.79
C ARG A 227 15.39 -1.96 -11.38
N VAL A 228 14.93 -2.49 -10.24
CA VAL A 228 13.54 -2.38 -9.82
C VAL A 228 13.22 -0.93 -9.48
N LYS A 229 12.29 -0.34 -10.24
CA LYS A 229 11.79 1.02 -10.03
C LYS A 229 10.56 1.05 -9.14
N THR A 230 9.74 0.00 -9.22
CA THR A 230 8.53 -0.15 -8.40
C THR A 230 8.58 -1.47 -7.65
N LEU A 231 8.52 -1.41 -6.34
CA LEU A 231 8.39 -2.56 -5.46
C LEU A 231 7.10 -2.44 -4.64
N GLU A 232 6.22 -3.43 -4.79
CA GLU A 232 4.97 -3.51 -4.03
C GLU A 232 4.97 -4.77 -3.16
N ILE A 233 4.77 -4.58 -1.86
CA ILE A 233 4.73 -5.63 -0.83
C ILE A 233 3.52 -5.34 0.06
N SER A 234 2.61 -6.29 0.19
CA SER A 234 1.51 -6.16 1.16
C SER A 234 1.31 -7.42 1.98
N ASP A 235 0.74 -7.22 3.17
CA ASP A 235 0.34 -8.31 4.08
C ASP A 235 1.52 -9.20 4.52
N ILE A 236 2.71 -8.61 4.60
CA ILE A 236 3.98 -9.27 4.99
C ILE A 236 4.58 -8.55 6.19
N SER A 237 5.15 -9.32 7.13
CA SER A 237 5.94 -8.77 8.24
C SER A 237 7.43 -8.82 7.93
N LEU A 238 8.12 -7.69 8.09
CA LEU A 238 9.58 -7.59 7.96
C LEU A 238 10.22 -7.49 9.34
N GLY A 239 11.20 -8.35 9.59
CA GLY A 239 12.03 -8.35 10.78
C GLY A 239 13.33 -7.56 10.61
N GLU A 240 14.17 -7.57 11.66
CA GLU A 240 15.38 -6.76 11.75
C GLU A 240 16.33 -6.97 10.56
N ALA A 241 16.58 -8.21 10.18
CA ALA A 241 17.53 -8.52 9.10
C ALA A 241 17.05 -7.99 7.75
N SER A 242 15.76 -8.19 7.44
CA SER A 242 15.15 -7.69 6.20
C SER A 242 15.10 -6.16 6.19
N ILE A 243 14.77 -5.53 7.31
CA ILE A 243 14.72 -4.07 7.42
C ILE A 243 16.11 -3.46 7.25
N SER A 244 17.15 -4.01 7.90
CA SER A 244 18.54 -3.56 7.72
C SER A 244 19.01 -3.75 6.28
N ALA A 245 18.70 -4.90 5.64
CA ALA A 245 19.03 -5.12 4.25
C ALA A 245 18.34 -4.11 3.32
N LEU A 246 17.06 -3.82 3.55
CA LEU A 246 16.33 -2.79 2.79
C LEU A 246 16.96 -1.40 3.02
N ALA A 247 17.30 -1.06 4.25
CA ALA A 247 17.93 0.22 4.58
C ALA A 247 19.24 0.42 3.81
N GLU A 248 20.09 -0.62 3.74
CA GLU A 248 21.33 -0.58 2.97
C GLU A 248 21.11 -0.44 1.46
N GLU A 249 20.10 -1.11 0.89
CA GLU A 249 19.76 -0.96 -0.51
C GLU A 249 19.24 0.43 -0.84
N LEU A 250 18.52 1.07 0.08
CA LEU A 250 18.01 2.43 -0.10
C LEU A 250 19.10 3.50 0.00
N LYS A 251 20.24 3.25 0.67
CA LYS A 251 21.33 4.23 0.80
C LYS A 251 21.99 4.50 -0.56
N GLY A 252 22.05 5.75 -0.95
CA GLY A 252 22.80 6.18 -2.13
C GLY A 252 22.05 6.06 -3.46
N LYS A 253 22.75 5.60 -4.52
CA LYS A 253 22.16 5.37 -5.85
C LYS A 253 21.39 4.06 -5.84
N CYS A 254 20.08 4.17 -5.97
CA CYS A 254 19.14 3.06 -6.04
C CYS A 254 18.21 3.31 -7.23
N SER A 255 17.72 2.28 -7.88
CA SER A 255 16.77 2.44 -9.00
C SER A 255 15.33 2.67 -8.54
N LEU A 256 15.04 2.39 -7.26
CA LEU A 256 13.68 2.39 -6.70
C LEU A 256 13.10 3.81 -6.69
N GLU A 257 12.02 3.99 -7.44
CA GLU A 257 11.25 5.24 -7.53
C GLU A 257 9.94 5.18 -6.74
N VAL A 258 9.34 3.99 -6.65
CA VAL A 258 8.06 3.76 -5.97
C VAL A 258 8.22 2.59 -5.01
N PHE A 259 8.01 2.85 -3.74
CA PHE A 259 7.99 1.84 -2.69
C PHE A 259 6.60 1.80 -2.05
N LYS A 260 5.93 0.65 -2.14
CA LYS A 260 4.66 0.40 -1.48
C LYS A 260 4.80 -0.78 -0.53
N PHE A 261 4.57 -0.51 0.74
CA PHE A 261 4.53 -1.51 1.79
C PHE A 261 3.23 -1.32 2.57
N THR A 262 2.22 -2.14 2.29
CA THR A 262 0.86 -1.91 2.79
C THR A 262 0.36 -3.08 3.62
N ASN A 263 -0.45 -2.79 4.66
CA ASN A 263 -1.00 -3.77 5.61
C ASN A 263 0.07 -4.66 6.24
N GLY A 264 1.32 -4.26 6.18
CA GLY A 264 2.45 -5.01 6.70
C GLY A 264 2.79 -4.64 8.14
N ARG A 265 3.86 -5.26 8.65
CA ARG A 265 4.40 -4.97 9.98
C ARG A 265 5.91 -4.84 9.89
N LEU A 266 6.45 -3.82 10.55
CA LEU A 266 7.88 -3.60 10.72
C LEU A 266 8.22 -3.88 12.18
N GLU A 267 8.75 -5.07 12.47
CA GLU A 267 8.85 -5.56 13.86
C GLU A 267 10.27 -6.02 14.23
N CYS A 268 10.60 -5.83 15.51
CA CYS A 268 11.74 -6.47 16.13
C CYS A 268 11.31 -7.80 16.75
N PHE A 269 11.68 -8.91 16.14
CA PHE A 269 11.27 -10.26 16.59
C PHE A 269 12.17 -10.83 17.67
N ARG A 270 13.43 -10.40 17.79
CA ARG A 270 14.43 -10.99 18.72
C ARG A 270 14.00 -11.03 20.18
N LEU A 271 13.09 -10.14 20.58
CA LEU A 271 12.67 -9.97 21.96
C LEU A 271 11.26 -10.50 22.25
N LYS A 272 10.51 -10.92 21.22
CA LYS A 272 9.24 -11.66 21.42
C LYS A 272 9.48 -13.06 21.95
N GLU A 273 10.55 -13.71 21.52
CA GLU A 273 10.92 -15.07 21.98
C GLU A 273 11.19 -15.15 23.49
N LEU A 274 11.43 -13.99 24.14
CA LEU A 274 11.62 -13.91 25.59
C LEU A 274 10.30 -13.82 26.38
N ASP A 275 9.20 -13.45 25.71
CA ASP A 275 7.86 -13.32 26.33
C ASP A 275 7.09 -14.64 26.29
N ASP A 276 7.36 -15.51 25.30
CA ASP A 276 6.64 -16.78 25.09
C ASP A 276 7.21 -17.94 25.95
N ASP A 277 8.42 -17.78 26.52
CA ASP A 277 9.07 -18.83 27.33
C ASP A 277 8.50 -18.94 28.77
N ASP A 278 7.67 -17.96 29.19
CA ASP A 278 6.97 -18.00 30.47
C ASP A 278 5.62 -18.78 30.42
N GLY A 279 5.29 -19.41 29.28
CA GLY A 279 4.06 -20.15 29.02
C GLY A 279 4.02 -21.59 29.53
N VAL A 280 4.90 -22.01 30.44
CA VAL A 280 4.72 -23.26 31.16
C VAL A 280 3.54 -23.07 32.10
N GLU A 281 2.38 -23.61 31.72
CA GLU A 281 1.26 -23.84 32.64
C GLU A 281 1.75 -24.66 33.84
N GLU A 282 2.25 -23.98 34.87
CA GLU A 282 2.36 -24.57 36.18
C GLU A 282 0.94 -24.97 36.62
N LYS A 283 0.67 -26.27 36.56
CA LYS A 283 -0.46 -26.88 37.29
C LYS A 283 -0.32 -26.40 38.72
N LYS A 284 -1.17 -25.47 39.12
CA LYS A 284 -1.32 -25.03 40.50
C LYS A 284 -1.62 -26.23 41.36
N ASN A 285 -0.62 -26.74 42.02
CA ASN A 285 -0.82 -27.43 43.29
C ASN A 285 -0.98 -26.33 44.33
N GLU A 286 -2.22 -26.23 44.84
CA GLU A 286 -2.57 -25.35 45.92
C GLU A 286 -1.76 -25.75 47.18
N SER A 287 -0.74 -24.97 47.48
CA SER A 287 -0.19 -24.82 48.83
C SER A 287 0.11 -23.33 49.02
N GLU A 288 -0.80 -22.68 49.75
CA GLU A 288 -0.67 -21.31 50.21
C GLU A 288 0.60 -21.17 51.07
N THR A 289 1.56 -20.35 50.62
CA THR A 289 2.55 -19.73 51.50
C THR A 289 2.75 -18.28 51.08
N ASP A 290 2.82 -17.41 52.04
CA ASP A 290 2.66 -15.95 52.09
C ASP A 290 3.85 -15.13 51.48
N ASP A 291 4.60 -15.66 50.50
CA ASP A 291 5.77 -15.02 49.88
C ASP A 291 5.55 -14.38 48.49
N THR A 292 4.27 -14.14 48.10
CA THR A 292 3.89 -13.77 46.72
C THR A 292 4.22 -12.34 46.29
N ALA A 293 4.47 -11.38 47.22
CA ALA A 293 4.62 -9.97 46.89
C ALA A 293 6.04 -9.61 46.37
N ALA A 294 7.07 -10.35 46.75
CA ALA A 294 8.44 -10.12 46.30
C ALA A 294 8.67 -10.64 44.86
N ASP A 295 8.10 -11.80 44.51
CA ASP A 295 8.20 -12.41 43.18
C ASP A 295 7.47 -11.61 42.11
N GLU A 296 6.30 -11.04 42.43
CA GLU A 296 5.57 -10.17 41.49
C GLU A 296 6.31 -8.87 41.16
N SER A 297 7.04 -8.32 42.13
CA SER A 297 7.82 -7.10 41.91
C SER A 297 9.03 -7.34 41.01
N GLU A 298 9.74 -8.46 41.20
CA GLU A 298 10.87 -8.86 40.39
C GLU A 298 10.46 -9.23 38.96
N LYS A 299 9.31 -9.88 38.78
CA LYS A 299 8.70 -10.17 37.47
C LYS A 299 8.36 -8.88 36.72
N LYS A 300 7.70 -7.92 37.37
CA LYS A 300 7.35 -6.62 36.79
C LYS A 300 8.60 -5.81 36.37
N GLU A 301 9.69 -5.91 37.13
CA GLU A 301 10.95 -5.23 36.79
C GLU A 301 11.67 -5.89 35.60
N LYS A 302 11.65 -7.23 35.51
CA LYS A 302 12.15 -7.98 34.36
C LYS A 302 11.36 -7.67 33.10
N ASP A 303 10.04 -7.64 33.16
CA ASP A 303 9.16 -7.32 32.03
C ASP A 303 9.39 -5.88 31.55
N LYS A 304 9.53 -4.94 32.49
CA LYS A 304 9.85 -3.55 32.17
C LYS A 304 11.19 -3.43 31.44
N LYS A 305 12.22 -4.14 31.92
CA LYS A 305 13.55 -4.13 31.29
C LYS A 305 13.53 -4.76 29.90
N LYS A 306 12.84 -5.89 29.71
CA LYS A 306 12.64 -6.52 28.39
C LYS A 306 11.93 -5.57 27.42
N LYS A 307 10.89 -4.86 27.88
CA LYS A 307 10.17 -3.87 27.07
C LYS A 307 11.09 -2.71 26.66
N GLU A 308 11.90 -2.17 27.59
CA GLU A 308 12.83 -1.09 27.29
C GLU A 308 13.90 -1.52 26.27
N GLU A 309 14.43 -2.74 26.36
CA GLU A 309 15.38 -3.29 25.40
C GLU A 309 14.76 -3.46 24.01
N ARG A 310 13.51 -3.94 23.94
CA ARG A 310 12.75 -4.05 22.69
C ARG A 310 12.51 -2.69 22.04
N ASP A 311 12.05 -1.71 22.80
CA ASP A 311 11.81 -0.35 22.31
C ASP A 311 13.11 0.29 21.79
N LYS A 312 14.23 0.04 22.46
CA LYS A 312 15.56 0.49 22.03
C LYS A 312 16.00 -0.17 20.72
N ALA A 313 15.84 -1.49 20.60
CA ALA A 313 16.19 -2.23 19.38
C ALA A 313 15.31 -1.79 18.20
N THR A 314 14.00 -1.67 18.41
CA THR A 314 13.07 -1.15 17.40
C THR A 314 13.44 0.26 16.96
N THR A 315 13.79 1.14 17.91
CA THR A 315 14.23 2.49 17.61
C THR A 315 15.50 2.51 16.77
N ALA A 316 16.49 1.68 17.09
CA ALA A 316 17.73 1.60 16.33
C ALA A 316 17.49 1.15 14.88
N MET A 317 16.70 0.09 14.70
CA MET A 317 16.33 -0.45 13.41
C MET A 317 15.56 0.57 12.55
N MET A 318 14.61 1.29 13.14
CA MET A 318 13.83 2.31 12.42
C MET A 318 14.65 3.56 12.13
N ASN A 319 15.64 3.90 12.94
CA ASN A 319 16.59 4.97 12.61
C ASN A 319 17.44 4.58 11.38
N GLU A 320 17.90 3.34 11.30
CA GLU A 320 18.66 2.83 10.16
C GLU A 320 17.84 2.87 8.87
N LEU A 321 16.59 2.39 8.91
CA LEU A 321 15.68 2.48 7.77
C LEU A 321 15.38 3.93 7.41
N GLY A 322 15.16 4.79 8.39
CA GLY A 322 14.97 6.23 8.21
C GLY A 322 16.17 6.89 7.52
N GLU A 323 17.40 6.52 7.87
CA GLU A 323 18.60 6.97 7.18
C GLU A 323 18.64 6.50 5.72
N GLY A 324 18.22 5.26 5.46
CA GLY A 324 18.06 4.75 4.10
C GLY A 324 17.12 5.61 3.26
N PHE A 325 15.94 5.93 3.77
CA PHE A 325 14.98 6.81 3.11
C PHE A 325 15.52 8.21 2.87
N VAL A 326 16.08 8.85 3.90
CA VAL A 326 16.57 10.25 3.83
C VAL A 326 17.74 10.41 2.85
N ASN A 327 18.59 9.39 2.73
CA ASN A 327 19.75 9.39 1.84
C ASN A 327 19.47 8.79 0.46
N ASN A 328 18.24 8.32 0.20
CA ASN A 328 17.82 7.83 -1.11
C ASN A 328 17.61 8.99 -2.08
N LYS A 329 18.09 8.81 -3.33
CA LYS A 329 18.05 9.84 -4.37
C LYS A 329 17.06 9.55 -5.49
N SER A 330 16.43 8.41 -5.46
CA SER A 330 15.59 7.93 -6.57
C SER A 330 14.10 7.89 -6.21
N LEU A 331 13.79 7.69 -4.93
CA LEU A 331 12.42 7.58 -4.44
C LEU A 331 11.62 8.85 -4.74
N LYS A 332 10.45 8.65 -5.33
CA LYS A 332 9.44 9.67 -5.65
C LYS A 332 8.15 9.46 -4.86
N ARG A 333 7.79 8.20 -4.62
CA ARG A 333 6.56 7.83 -3.92
C ARG A 333 6.82 6.76 -2.87
N VAL A 334 6.25 6.97 -1.69
CA VAL A 334 6.30 6.03 -0.56
C VAL A 334 4.89 5.83 -0.03
N THR A 335 4.42 4.59 -0.02
CA THR A 335 3.12 4.21 0.53
C THR A 335 3.33 3.19 1.63
N LEU A 336 2.81 3.48 2.84
CA LEU A 336 2.88 2.61 4.00
C LEU A 336 1.49 2.29 4.56
N ASP A 337 0.44 2.45 3.76
CA ASP A 337 -0.95 2.36 4.19
C ASP A 337 -1.26 1.05 4.92
N GLY A 338 -1.97 1.15 6.04
CA GLY A 338 -2.33 -0.01 6.86
C GLY A 338 -1.17 -0.60 7.68
N THR A 339 0.04 -0.05 7.62
CA THR A 339 1.21 -0.50 8.38
C THR A 339 1.11 0.01 9.82
N LYS A 340 0.27 -0.65 10.64
CA LYS A 340 -0.03 -0.22 12.02
C LYS A 340 1.14 -0.41 12.99
N VAL A 341 2.04 -1.34 12.69
CA VAL A 341 3.22 -1.63 13.53
C VAL A 341 4.47 -1.14 12.85
N GLY A 342 5.21 -0.27 13.50
CA GLY A 342 6.49 0.26 13.04
C GLY A 342 6.42 1.55 12.22
N ALA A 343 5.27 1.94 11.64
CA ALA A 343 5.16 3.17 10.86
C ALA A 343 5.45 4.42 11.72
N TYR A 344 4.92 4.48 12.94
CA TYR A 344 5.15 5.59 13.85
C TYR A 344 6.65 5.74 14.22
N GLU A 345 7.31 4.64 14.55
CA GLU A 345 8.75 4.58 14.86
C GLU A 345 9.59 4.96 13.63
N LEU A 346 9.17 4.54 12.42
CA LEU A 346 9.84 4.91 11.18
C LEU A 346 9.76 6.42 10.93
N LEU A 347 8.62 7.06 11.15
CA LEU A 347 8.51 8.53 11.04
C LEU A 347 9.47 9.24 12.02
N LYS A 348 9.61 8.72 13.24
CA LYS A 348 10.62 9.22 14.20
C LYS A 348 12.04 9.00 13.69
N GLY A 349 12.32 7.83 13.11
CA GLY A 349 13.61 7.51 12.50
C GLY A 349 13.95 8.50 11.37
N ILE A 350 13.04 8.72 10.45
CA ILE A 350 13.20 9.70 9.36
C ILE A 350 13.41 11.11 9.91
N SER A 351 12.64 11.53 10.92
CA SER A 351 12.77 12.87 11.51
C SER A 351 14.11 13.12 12.19
N ARG A 352 14.79 12.08 12.67
CA ARG A 352 16.11 12.15 13.32
C ARG A 352 17.27 11.99 12.35
N ALA A 353 17.02 11.33 11.21
CA ALA A 353 18.03 11.07 10.21
C ALA A 353 18.53 12.38 9.60
N LYS A 354 19.84 12.43 9.35
CA LYS A 354 20.48 13.57 8.69
C LYS A 354 20.95 13.18 7.31
N ARG A 355 20.78 14.06 6.36
CA ARG A 355 21.38 13.88 5.04
C ARG A 355 22.89 13.93 5.12
N THR A 356 23.52 12.97 4.47
CA THR A 356 24.98 12.94 4.31
C THR A 356 25.46 14.09 3.43
N ASN A 357 24.66 14.50 2.47
CA ASN A 357 24.97 15.62 1.58
C ASN A 357 23.84 16.67 1.63
N LYS A 358 24.08 17.78 2.33
CA LYS A 358 23.10 18.86 2.53
C LYS A 358 22.77 19.64 1.26
N SER A 359 23.56 19.54 0.21
CA SER A 359 23.31 20.25 -1.05
C SER A 359 22.27 19.57 -1.94
N GLU A 360 21.92 18.33 -1.64
CA GLU A 360 20.98 17.54 -2.43
C GLU A 360 19.61 17.49 -1.75
N LYS A 361 18.56 17.80 -2.49
CA LYS A 361 17.16 17.72 -2.00
C LYS A 361 16.63 16.30 -2.10
N SER A 362 15.59 16.00 -1.31
CA SER A 362 14.78 14.79 -1.49
C SER A 362 14.03 14.86 -2.83
N ASN A 363 13.83 13.73 -3.47
CA ASN A 363 13.00 13.61 -4.67
C ASN A 363 11.60 13.06 -4.37
N VAL A 364 11.30 12.82 -3.09
CA VAL A 364 10.00 12.29 -2.68
C VAL A 364 8.94 13.37 -2.83
N VAL A 365 7.95 13.07 -3.67
CA VAL A 365 6.85 13.97 -4.01
C VAL A 365 5.57 13.54 -3.30
N GLU A 366 5.40 12.24 -3.08
CA GLU A 366 4.16 11.67 -2.54
C GLU A 366 4.42 10.70 -1.39
N ILE A 367 3.68 10.87 -0.30
CA ILE A 367 3.70 9.99 0.87
C ILE A 367 2.28 9.66 1.27
N SER A 368 2.00 8.36 1.38
CA SER A 368 0.75 7.84 1.92
C SER A 368 1.00 7.02 3.18
N LEU A 369 0.29 7.37 4.23
CA LEU A 369 0.36 6.82 5.59
C LEU A 369 -1.06 6.53 6.11
N ALA A 370 -2.00 6.20 5.23
CA ALA A 370 -3.38 5.96 5.64
C ALA A 370 -3.49 4.74 6.56
N ASN A 371 -4.33 4.84 7.59
CA ASN A 371 -4.62 3.72 8.51
C ASN A 371 -3.38 3.13 9.21
N CYS A 372 -2.36 3.93 9.50
CA CYS A 372 -1.10 3.51 10.13
C CYS A 372 -1.10 3.59 11.66
N ALA A 373 -2.23 3.91 12.30
CA ALA A 373 -2.35 4.06 13.75
C ALA A 373 -1.33 5.06 14.35
N LEU A 374 -1.21 6.26 13.76
CA LEU A 374 -0.22 7.28 14.15
C LEU A 374 -0.61 8.07 15.41
N ASN A 375 -1.62 7.65 16.14
CA ASN A 375 -2.17 8.35 17.31
C ASN A 375 -1.53 7.91 18.64
N ASP A 376 -0.27 7.51 18.70
CA ASP A 376 0.35 7.09 19.96
C ASP A 376 0.09 8.13 21.08
N ASP A 377 -0.84 7.79 21.99
CA ASP A 377 -1.31 8.66 23.08
C ASP A 377 -0.26 8.89 24.17
N ASN A 378 0.75 8.01 24.23
CA ASN A 378 1.80 8.07 25.24
C ASN A 378 2.94 9.02 24.86
N SER A 379 2.98 9.55 23.65
CA SER A 379 4.07 10.37 23.16
C SER A 379 3.69 11.86 23.18
N LYS A 380 4.46 12.67 23.92
CA LYS A 380 4.40 14.12 23.85
C LYS A 380 4.91 14.69 22.51
N THR A 381 5.47 13.85 21.66
CA THR A 381 6.03 14.24 20.36
C THR A 381 5.09 13.84 19.25
N ASN A 382 4.75 14.80 18.40
CA ASN A 382 4.01 14.52 17.18
C ASN A 382 4.97 14.03 16.09
N ALA A 383 5.04 12.70 15.89
CA ALA A 383 5.95 12.11 14.91
C ALA A 383 5.65 12.57 13.48
N VAL A 384 4.38 12.82 13.16
CA VAL A 384 3.96 13.35 11.85
C VAL A 384 4.53 14.75 11.62
N VAL A 385 4.43 15.63 12.61
CA VAL A 385 5.02 16.97 12.51
C VAL A 385 6.54 16.90 12.43
N GLY A 386 7.18 16.10 13.29
CA GLY A 386 8.62 15.89 13.22
C GLY A 386 9.10 15.40 11.85
N PHE A 387 8.36 14.47 11.25
CA PHE A 387 8.60 13.99 9.90
C PHE A 387 8.46 15.10 8.85
N LEU A 388 7.38 15.88 8.89
CA LEU A 388 7.12 16.95 7.92
C LEU A 388 8.10 18.14 8.05
N LEU A 389 8.72 18.30 9.20
CA LEU A 389 9.80 19.27 9.43
C LEU A 389 11.19 18.75 9.01
N SER A 390 11.28 17.48 8.63
CA SER A 390 12.56 16.86 8.24
C SER A 390 12.98 17.27 6.82
N ASP A 391 14.27 17.15 6.57
CA ASP A 391 14.82 17.36 5.22
C ASP A 391 14.20 16.40 4.17
N PHE A 392 13.70 15.25 4.60
CA PHE A 392 13.06 14.27 3.71
C PHE A 392 11.77 14.81 3.10
N ALA A 393 10.99 15.55 3.89
CA ALA A 393 9.69 16.07 3.46
C ALA A 393 9.77 17.41 2.70
N GLU A 394 10.98 17.96 2.50
CA GLU A 394 11.16 19.28 1.86
C GLU A 394 10.53 19.37 0.45
N SER A 395 10.54 18.28 -0.32
CA SER A 395 10.00 18.21 -1.69
C SER A 395 8.61 17.59 -1.79
N VAL A 396 8.01 17.20 -0.65
CA VAL A 396 6.72 16.51 -0.64
C VAL A 396 5.60 17.47 -1.04
N GLU A 397 4.82 17.05 -2.04
CA GLU A 397 3.67 17.76 -2.58
C GLU A 397 2.34 17.13 -2.13
N ILE A 398 2.32 15.82 -1.93
CA ILE A 398 1.11 15.02 -1.63
C ILE A 398 1.34 14.24 -0.34
N VAL A 399 0.42 14.43 0.63
CA VAL A 399 0.44 13.72 1.92
C VAL A 399 -0.94 13.14 2.20
N ASN A 400 -1.01 11.83 2.38
CA ASN A 400 -2.20 11.13 2.82
C ASN A 400 -2.02 10.64 4.27
N LEU A 401 -2.84 11.14 5.19
CA LEU A 401 -2.88 10.80 6.61
C LEU A 401 -4.24 10.22 7.03
N ASN A 402 -5.06 9.78 6.07
CA ASN A 402 -6.40 9.29 6.32
C ASN A 402 -6.44 8.15 7.36
N GLY A 403 -7.46 8.15 8.23
CA GLY A 403 -7.75 7.01 9.11
C GLY A 403 -6.75 6.79 10.25
N ASN A 404 -6.06 7.83 10.73
CA ASN A 404 -5.03 7.69 11.76
C ASN A 404 -5.46 8.11 13.17
N ALA A 405 -6.70 8.54 13.37
CA ALA A 405 -7.24 9.01 14.65
C ALA A 405 -6.30 10.02 15.36
N LEU A 406 -5.71 10.97 14.61
CA LEU A 406 -4.71 11.92 15.13
C LEU A 406 -5.29 12.89 16.17
N GLY A 407 -6.58 13.23 16.06
CA GLY A 407 -7.26 14.21 16.90
C GLY A 407 -6.86 15.65 16.63
N ASP A 408 -7.64 16.56 17.19
CA ASP A 408 -7.48 18.01 16.96
C ASP A 408 -6.09 18.53 17.27
N TRP A 409 -5.51 18.14 18.40
CA TRP A 409 -4.22 18.67 18.84
C TRP A 409 -3.07 18.39 17.87
N LYS A 410 -2.96 17.14 17.36
CA LYS A 410 -1.87 16.76 16.45
C LYS A 410 -2.04 17.42 15.09
N VAL A 411 -3.28 17.50 14.58
CA VAL A 411 -3.55 18.13 13.27
C VAL A 411 -3.46 19.66 13.36
N ALA A 412 -3.80 20.27 14.50
CA ALA A 412 -3.57 21.69 14.71
C ALA A 412 -2.08 22.06 14.69
N GLN A 413 -1.21 21.23 15.26
CA GLN A 413 0.24 21.40 15.16
C GLN A 413 0.73 21.28 13.71
N LEU A 414 0.20 20.31 12.94
CA LEU A 414 0.48 20.17 11.52
C LEU A 414 0.09 21.43 10.74
N ALA A 415 -1.14 21.91 10.93
CA ALA A 415 -1.62 23.16 10.31
C ALA A 415 -0.74 24.35 10.70
N GLY A 416 -0.31 24.41 11.97
CA GLY A 416 0.62 25.44 12.46
C GLY A 416 1.99 25.37 11.78
N ALA A 417 2.54 24.17 11.55
CA ALA A 417 3.80 24.00 10.83
C ALA A 417 3.69 24.47 9.37
N ILE A 418 2.59 24.11 8.68
CA ILE A 418 2.33 24.57 7.30
C ILE A 418 2.25 26.09 7.24
N GLN A 419 1.51 26.72 8.14
CA GLN A 419 1.42 28.19 8.23
C GLN A 419 2.74 28.86 8.59
N GLY A 420 3.60 28.19 9.38
CA GLY A 420 4.95 28.63 9.71
C GLY A 420 5.92 28.63 8.54
N GLY A 421 5.48 28.17 7.37
CA GLY A 421 6.29 28.12 6.15
C GLY A 421 7.10 26.83 6.00
N PHE A 422 6.79 25.81 6.79
CA PHE A 422 7.26 24.44 6.55
C PHE A 422 6.36 23.78 5.51
N CYS A 423 6.88 22.75 4.83
CA CYS A 423 6.15 22.04 3.77
C CYS A 423 5.66 22.96 2.64
N GLN A 424 6.51 23.89 2.21
CA GLN A 424 6.15 24.92 1.22
C GLN A 424 5.74 24.39 -0.15
N ASN A 425 6.04 23.12 -0.43
CA ASN A 425 5.70 22.46 -1.68
C ASN A 425 4.40 21.65 -1.60
N MET A 426 3.80 21.53 -0.41
CA MET A 426 2.59 20.74 -0.21
C MET A 426 1.41 21.34 -0.99
N LEU A 427 0.87 20.56 -1.91
CA LEU A 427 -0.26 20.90 -2.77
C LEU A 427 -1.51 20.11 -2.41
N GLU A 428 -1.36 18.94 -1.84
CA GLU A 428 -2.45 18.04 -1.50
C GLU A 428 -2.25 17.42 -0.12
N ILE A 429 -3.31 17.44 0.69
CA ILE A 429 -3.34 16.77 1.99
C ILE A 429 -4.70 16.13 2.22
N ASP A 430 -4.67 14.86 2.63
CA ASP A 430 -5.83 14.12 3.12
C ASP A 430 -5.68 13.86 4.62
N ILE A 431 -6.58 14.44 5.41
CA ILE A 431 -6.70 14.27 6.86
C ILE A 431 -8.06 13.67 7.25
N GLY A 432 -8.69 12.94 6.33
CA GLY A 432 -9.93 12.23 6.58
C GLY A 432 -9.83 11.21 7.72
N GLY A 433 -10.94 10.87 8.38
CA GLY A 433 -10.98 9.82 9.42
C GLY A 433 -10.01 10.04 10.58
N ASN A 434 -9.77 11.29 11.01
CA ASN A 434 -8.82 11.63 12.07
C ASN A 434 -9.45 12.11 13.37
N ASP A 435 -10.74 11.87 13.58
CA ASP A 435 -11.49 12.25 14.80
C ASP A 435 -11.44 13.77 15.10
N LEU A 436 -11.44 14.60 14.05
CA LEU A 436 -11.39 16.04 14.20
C LEU A 436 -12.76 16.60 14.62
N SER A 437 -12.72 17.61 15.51
CA SER A 437 -13.89 18.34 15.99
C SER A 437 -13.72 19.87 15.96
N ASP A 438 -12.50 20.38 15.81
CA ASP A 438 -12.19 21.80 15.76
C ASP A 438 -12.08 22.32 14.32
N ALA A 439 -13.11 23.03 13.85
CA ALA A 439 -13.15 23.59 12.50
C ALA A 439 -12.10 24.70 12.25
N THR A 440 -11.46 25.25 13.31
CA THR A 440 -10.37 26.22 13.15
C THR A 440 -9.14 25.61 12.47
N ILE A 441 -8.98 24.28 12.56
CA ILE A 441 -7.92 23.52 11.85
C ILE A 441 -8.13 23.64 10.34
N LEU A 442 -9.35 23.36 9.87
CA LEU A 442 -9.74 23.46 8.47
C LEU A 442 -9.52 24.88 7.94
N LYS A 443 -9.93 25.88 8.73
CA LYS A 443 -9.70 27.30 8.42
C LYS A 443 -8.22 27.61 8.21
N ARG A 444 -7.33 27.12 9.09
CA ARG A 444 -5.87 27.30 8.97
C ARG A 444 -5.29 26.65 7.73
N LEU A 445 -5.81 25.49 7.32
CA LEU A 445 -5.35 24.79 6.11
C LEU A 445 -5.86 25.44 4.82
N LEU A 446 -7.06 26.05 4.85
CA LEU A 446 -7.65 26.73 3.69
C LEU A 446 -7.07 28.13 3.45
N PHE A 447 -6.74 28.84 4.53
CA PHE A 447 -6.36 30.25 4.45
C PHE A 447 -4.96 30.48 5.05
N GLY A 448 -4.35 31.61 4.72
CA GLY A 448 -3.01 31.95 5.20
C GLY A 448 -1.89 31.57 4.22
N LYS A 449 -0.71 31.25 4.74
CA LYS A 449 0.49 30.97 3.92
C LYS A 449 0.53 29.54 3.39
N THR A 450 -0.60 28.99 2.99
CA THR A 450 -0.69 27.63 2.43
C THR A 450 -0.70 27.67 0.91
N LYS A 451 -0.22 26.61 0.26
CA LYS A 451 -0.34 26.35 -1.19
C LYS A 451 -1.25 25.17 -1.49
N ILE A 452 -1.97 24.66 -0.50
CA ILE A 452 -2.81 23.46 -0.60
C ILE A 452 -3.92 23.73 -1.61
N LYS A 453 -3.88 22.98 -2.72
CA LYS A 453 -4.90 22.98 -3.77
C LYS A 453 -5.98 21.94 -3.55
N ARG A 454 -5.63 20.83 -2.89
CA ARG A 454 -6.55 19.75 -2.61
C ARG A 454 -6.51 19.41 -1.12
N LEU A 455 -7.66 19.56 -0.48
CA LEU A 455 -7.85 19.29 0.94
C LEU A 455 -9.01 18.31 1.12
N SER A 456 -8.74 17.16 1.72
CA SER A 456 -9.76 16.21 2.15
C SER A 456 -9.80 16.14 3.68
N CYS A 457 -11.01 16.32 4.22
CA CYS A 457 -11.35 16.13 5.62
C CYS A 457 -12.44 15.08 5.78
N PHE A 458 -12.67 14.25 4.75
CA PHE A 458 -13.74 13.24 4.71
C PHE A 458 -13.80 12.41 6.00
N GLU A 459 -15.00 12.05 6.44
CA GLU A 459 -15.23 11.15 7.58
C GLU A 459 -14.73 11.65 8.96
N ASN A 460 -14.54 12.98 9.13
CA ASN A 460 -14.37 13.59 10.46
C ASN A 460 -15.74 13.98 11.03
N VAL A 461 -16.50 13.00 11.51
CA VAL A 461 -17.93 13.08 11.84
C VAL A 461 -18.34 14.14 12.87
N ASN A 462 -17.39 14.74 13.57
CA ASN A 462 -17.66 15.80 14.55
C ASN A 462 -17.17 17.17 14.09
N LEU A 463 -16.46 17.27 12.95
CA LEU A 463 -15.76 18.49 12.52
C LEU A 463 -16.70 19.64 12.22
N LEU A 464 -17.80 19.40 11.52
CA LEU A 464 -18.79 20.41 11.12
C LEU A 464 -20.20 20.10 11.64
N LYS A 465 -20.30 19.34 12.72
CA LYS A 465 -21.56 18.84 13.30
C LYS A 465 -22.44 19.95 13.93
N SER A 466 -21.94 21.13 14.13
CA SER A 466 -22.69 22.22 14.76
C SER A 466 -22.57 23.52 13.97
N LYS A 467 -23.61 24.35 14.04
CA LYS A 467 -23.59 25.71 13.48
C LYS A 467 -22.42 26.55 14.01
N GLU A 468 -22.03 26.33 15.28
CA GLU A 468 -20.88 27.01 15.88
C GLU A 468 -19.59 26.65 15.16
N ASN A 469 -19.37 25.37 14.86
CA ASN A 469 -18.18 24.90 14.13
C ASN A 469 -18.17 25.41 12.70
N VAL A 470 -19.31 25.39 12.00
CA VAL A 470 -19.45 26.04 10.68
C VAL A 470 -19.14 27.53 10.78
N GLY A 471 -19.68 28.22 11.81
CA GLY A 471 -19.41 29.64 12.04
C GLY A 471 -17.92 29.94 12.27
N LYS A 472 -17.23 29.15 13.09
CA LYS A 472 -15.78 29.27 13.33
C LYS A 472 -14.93 29.20 12.05
N LEU A 473 -15.33 28.35 11.11
CA LEU A 473 -14.66 28.26 9.82
C LEU A 473 -14.76 29.57 9.02
N PHE A 474 -15.89 30.25 9.08
CA PHE A 474 -16.20 31.45 8.29
C PHE A 474 -16.14 32.78 9.09
N GLU A 475 -15.41 32.84 10.21
CA GLU A 475 -15.22 34.11 10.94
C GLU A 475 -14.63 35.19 10.03
N ASP A 476 -15.42 36.24 9.77
CA ASP A 476 -15.22 37.20 8.71
C ASP A 476 -13.88 37.96 8.76
N ALA A 477 -13.41 38.32 9.94
CA ALA A 477 -12.20 39.12 10.10
C ALA A 477 -10.94 38.41 9.60
N GLU A 478 -10.84 37.10 9.82
CA GLU A 478 -9.66 36.34 9.40
C GLU A 478 -9.73 35.97 7.92
N ILE A 479 -10.90 35.63 7.38
CA ILE A 479 -11.10 35.31 5.96
C ILE A 479 -10.78 36.53 5.10
N LEU A 480 -11.27 37.71 5.48
CA LEU A 480 -11.01 38.95 4.75
C LEU A 480 -9.54 39.36 4.79
N SER A 481 -8.82 39.06 5.88
CA SER A 481 -7.39 39.36 6.01
C SER A 481 -6.48 38.35 5.32
N ALA A 482 -6.92 37.09 5.16
CA ALA A 482 -6.12 36.03 4.59
C ALA A 482 -6.00 36.07 3.04
N GLY A 483 -6.91 36.78 2.37
CA GLY A 483 -7.02 36.76 0.91
C GLY A 483 -7.74 35.53 0.38
N SER A 484 -7.59 35.23 -0.92
CA SER A 484 -8.23 34.06 -1.52
C SER A 484 -7.48 32.76 -1.16
N SER A 485 -8.25 31.73 -0.82
CA SER A 485 -7.73 30.37 -0.64
C SER A 485 -7.14 29.83 -1.95
N PRO A 486 -5.98 29.16 -1.95
CA PRO A 486 -5.47 28.46 -3.13
C PRO A 486 -6.23 27.17 -3.44
N CYS A 487 -7.15 26.75 -2.55
CA CYS A 487 -7.83 25.46 -2.63
C CYS A 487 -8.73 25.37 -3.88
N GLU A 488 -8.48 24.36 -4.69
CA GLU A 488 -9.24 24.04 -5.89
C GLU A 488 -10.23 22.88 -5.66
N TYR A 489 -9.92 22.00 -4.71
CA TYR A 489 -10.72 20.83 -4.35
C TYR A 489 -10.86 20.77 -2.82
N LEU A 490 -12.08 20.81 -2.32
CA LEU A 490 -12.40 20.71 -0.90
C LEU A 490 -13.37 19.56 -0.68
N ASP A 491 -12.96 18.58 0.12
CA ASP A 491 -13.80 17.49 0.56
C ASP A 491 -14.10 17.59 2.05
N VAL A 492 -15.35 17.86 2.37
CA VAL A 492 -15.93 17.86 3.71
C VAL A 492 -17.11 16.89 3.80
N GLY A 493 -17.06 15.83 2.98
CA GLY A 493 -18.01 14.73 3.02
C GLY A 493 -17.95 14.01 4.37
N ALA A 494 -19.08 13.46 4.81
CA ALA A 494 -19.22 12.74 6.08
C ALA A 494 -18.65 13.50 7.32
N CYS A 495 -18.68 14.83 7.33
CA CYS A 495 -18.20 15.66 8.45
C CYS A 495 -19.30 15.97 9.49
N GLY A 496 -20.42 15.25 9.48
CA GLY A 496 -21.48 15.30 10.48
C GLY A 496 -22.47 16.44 10.30
N MET A 497 -22.49 17.13 9.17
CA MET A 497 -23.45 18.20 8.89
C MET A 497 -24.86 17.66 8.71
N GLU A 498 -25.78 18.13 9.54
CA GLU A 498 -27.21 17.98 9.30
C GLU A 498 -27.69 19.01 8.24
N LEU A 499 -28.97 19.00 7.92
CA LEU A 499 -29.54 19.86 6.87
C LEU A 499 -29.27 21.36 7.12
N GLU A 500 -29.38 21.79 8.37
CA GLU A 500 -29.18 23.19 8.75
C GLU A 500 -27.70 23.60 8.63
N GLU A 501 -26.76 22.75 9.05
CA GLU A 501 -25.33 22.99 8.92
C GLU A 501 -24.89 22.99 7.46
N LEU A 502 -25.40 22.07 6.64
CA LEU A 502 -25.12 22.04 5.20
C LEU A 502 -25.62 23.30 4.49
N THR A 503 -26.83 23.74 4.84
CA THR A 503 -27.40 24.98 4.27
C THR A 503 -26.55 26.19 4.67
N LEU A 504 -26.21 26.30 5.97
CA LEU A 504 -25.34 27.36 6.48
C LEU A 504 -23.95 27.33 5.84
N PHE A 505 -23.38 26.15 5.63
CA PHE A 505 -22.07 25.98 5.00
C PHE A 505 -22.10 26.47 3.55
N ALA A 506 -23.09 26.05 2.77
CA ALA A 506 -23.25 26.47 1.38
C ALA A 506 -23.50 27.99 1.25
N GLU A 507 -24.37 28.55 2.09
CA GLU A 507 -24.61 29.99 2.20
C GLU A 507 -23.33 30.77 2.54
N SER A 508 -22.53 30.24 3.48
CA SER A 508 -21.28 30.88 3.91
C SER A 508 -20.24 30.89 2.78
N ILE A 509 -20.07 29.81 2.02
CA ILE A 509 -19.20 29.81 0.82
C ILE A 509 -19.70 30.84 -0.18
N ARG A 510 -20.99 30.91 -0.46
CA ARG A 510 -21.58 31.86 -1.39
C ARG A 510 -21.34 33.30 -0.93
N LYS A 511 -21.53 33.60 0.37
CA LYS A 511 -21.26 34.90 0.97
C LYS A 511 -19.80 35.32 0.82
N HIS A 512 -18.87 34.37 1.00
CA HIS A 512 -17.42 34.58 0.93
C HIS A 512 -16.80 34.10 -0.39
N LYS A 513 -17.53 34.14 -1.51
CA LYS A 513 -17.08 33.64 -2.81
C LYS A 513 -15.73 34.19 -3.28
N SER A 514 -15.37 35.40 -2.88
CA SER A 514 -14.07 35.99 -3.21
C SER A 514 -12.91 35.26 -2.53
N ALA A 515 -13.12 34.73 -1.32
CA ALA A 515 -12.14 33.90 -0.62
C ALA A 515 -12.01 32.49 -1.24
N PHE A 516 -13.05 32.00 -1.93
CA PHE A 516 -13.08 30.68 -2.59
C PHE A 516 -13.03 30.76 -4.12
N VAL A 517 -12.49 31.84 -4.69
CA VAL A 517 -12.46 32.06 -6.14
C VAL A 517 -11.77 30.95 -6.93
N ASN A 518 -10.83 30.23 -6.30
CA ASN A 518 -10.10 29.12 -6.93
C ASN A 518 -10.81 27.77 -6.78
N LEU A 519 -11.87 27.68 -5.98
CA LEU A 519 -12.54 26.41 -5.70
C LEU A 519 -13.30 25.93 -6.95
N LYS A 520 -12.95 24.72 -7.40
CA LYS A 520 -13.50 24.06 -8.60
C LYS A 520 -14.41 22.88 -8.24
N THR A 521 -14.06 22.18 -7.15
CA THR A 521 -14.80 21.00 -6.68
C THR A 521 -15.06 21.09 -5.20
N LEU A 522 -16.33 20.90 -4.81
CA LEU A 522 -16.78 20.83 -3.43
C LEU A 522 -17.51 19.52 -3.19
N VAL A 523 -17.00 18.67 -2.29
CA VAL A 523 -17.64 17.41 -1.92
C VAL A 523 -18.33 17.56 -0.58
N LEU A 524 -19.65 17.32 -0.56
CA LEU A 524 -20.55 17.39 0.60
C LEU A 524 -21.23 16.04 0.90
N GLY A 525 -20.99 15.02 0.07
CA GLY A 525 -21.62 13.71 0.19
C GLY A 525 -21.33 13.01 1.52
N GLY A 526 -22.16 12.03 1.89
CA GLY A 526 -21.99 11.29 3.15
C GLY A 526 -22.35 12.04 4.43
N ASN A 527 -22.66 13.34 4.36
CA ASN A 527 -23.21 14.07 5.51
C ASN A 527 -24.67 13.66 5.76
N PRO A 528 -25.11 13.52 7.05
CA PRO A 528 -26.50 13.12 7.35
C PRO A 528 -27.55 14.02 6.67
N GLY A 529 -27.33 15.32 6.65
CA GLY A 529 -28.24 16.27 6.00
C GLY A 529 -28.35 16.14 4.48
N ALA A 530 -27.34 15.58 3.81
CA ALA A 530 -27.38 15.34 2.37
C ALA A 530 -28.38 14.22 1.98
N CYS A 531 -28.72 13.36 2.92
CA CYS A 531 -29.75 12.32 2.74
C CYS A 531 -31.16 12.82 3.06
N ALA A 532 -31.27 13.86 3.84
CA ALA A 532 -32.54 14.47 4.24
C ALA A 532 -32.95 15.56 3.25
N LEU A 533 -33.28 15.18 2.01
CA LEU A 533 -33.65 16.10 0.92
C LEU A 533 -34.63 17.19 1.37
N GLY A 534 -34.17 18.43 1.35
CA GLY A 534 -35.00 19.59 1.69
C GLY A 534 -34.85 20.71 0.67
N ASP A 535 -35.95 21.28 0.23
CA ASP A 535 -36.00 22.35 -0.78
C ASP A 535 -35.06 23.53 -0.45
N ALA A 536 -34.87 23.82 0.84
CA ALA A 536 -33.99 24.90 1.29
C ALA A 536 -32.53 24.66 0.92
N PHE A 537 -32.00 23.44 1.11
CA PHE A 537 -30.63 23.10 0.79
C PHE A 537 -30.41 23.04 -0.74
N GLU A 538 -31.35 22.44 -1.49
CA GLU A 538 -31.27 22.41 -2.95
C GLU A 538 -31.31 23.82 -3.56
N ASN A 539 -32.14 24.70 -3.01
CA ASN A 539 -32.19 26.10 -3.43
C ASN A 539 -30.86 26.81 -3.15
N GLU A 540 -30.25 26.56 -1.97
CA GLU A 540 -28.96 27.19 -1.63
C GLU A 540 -27.84 26.65 -2.53
N LEU A 541 -27.80 25.35 -2.82
CA LEU A 541 -26.85 24.80 -3.78
C LEU A 541 -27.00 25.40 -5.19
N LYS A 542 -28.25 25.65 -5.62
CA LYS A 542 -28.52 26.32 -6.89
C LYS A 542 -27.99 27.74 -6.89
N LEU A 543 -28.25 28.52 -5.84
CA LEU A 543 -27.74 29.88 -5.68
C LEU A 543 -26.20 29.91 -5.60
N LEU A 544 -25.59 28.96 -4.91
CA LEU A 544 -24.15 28.79 -4.87
C LEU A 544 -23.59 28.55 -6.27
N LYS A 545 -24.18 27.63 -7.03
CA LYS A 545 -23.76 27.31 -8.40
C LYS A 545 -23.97 28.47 -9.37
N GLU A 546 -25.04 29.24 -9.22
CA GLU A 546 -25.27 30.46 -10.00
C GLU A 546 -24.20 31.53 -9.68
N SER A 547 -23.78 31.64 -8.44
CA SER A 547 -22.76 32.62 -8.00
C SER A 547 -21.33 32.21 -8.33
N MET A 548 -21.06 30.89 -8.46
CA MET A 548 -19.79 30.26 -8.77
C MET A 548 -20.00 29.22 -9.89
N SER A 549 -20.19 29.69 -11.10
CA SER A 549 -20.62 28.85 -12.26
C SER A 549 -19.64 27.74 -12.63
N SER A 550 -18.36 27.89 -12.29
CA SER A 550 -17.33 26.87 -12.52
C SER A 550 -17.24 25.82 -11.41
N LEU A 551 -17.98 26.00 -10.28
CA LEU A 551 -17.91 25.08 -9.16
C LEU A 551 -18.70 23.81 -9.45
N ASP A 552 -18.05 22.66 -9.34
CA ASP A 552 -18.69 21.35 -9.32
C ASP A 552 -18.99 20.94 -7.90
N ILE A 553 -20.21 20.43 -7.62
CA ILE A 553 -20.66 20.09 -6.28
C ILE A 553 -21.16 18.64 -6.25
N ALA A 554 -20.43 17.78 -5.57
CA ALA A 554 -20.78 16.38 -5.31
C ALA A 554 -21.45 16.27 -3.93
N TRP A 555 -22.75 15.96 -3.86
CA TRP A 555 -23.49 15.94 -2.60
C TRP A 555 -24.45 14.76 -2.43
N LYS A 556 -24.79 14.04 -3.50
CA LYS A 556 -25.66 12.85 -3.44
C LYS A 556 -24.89 11.62 -2.98
N ALA A 557 -25.54 10.76 -2.22
CA ALA A 557 -24.94 9.51 -1.73
C ALA A 557 -24.45 8.56 -2.85
N ASN A 558 -25.01 8.68 -4.05
CA ASN A 558 -24.61 7.89 -5.22
C ASN A 558 -23.44 8.51 -6.01
N ASP A 559 -23.03 9.73 -5.67
CA ASP A 559 -21.92 10.41 -6.35
C ASP A 559 -20.55 9.97 -5.82
N SER A 560 -20.52 9.10 -4.78
CA SER A 560 -19.29 8.48 -4.27
C SER A 560 -18.50 7.69 -5.33
N GLY A 561 -19.17 7.21 -6.37
CA GLY A 561 -18.52 6.56 -7.52
C GLY A 561 -17.75 7.51 -8.44
N ASP A 562 -18.02 8.82 -8.38
CA ASP A 562 -17.28 9.82 -9.17
C ASP A 562 -16.06 10.37 -8.44
N ILE A 563 -15.98 10.22 -7.11
CA ILE A 563 -14.81 10.61 -6.30
C ILE A 563 -13.58 9.79 -6.71
N ASP A 564 -13.76 8.52 -7.07
CA ASP A 564 -12.67 7.66 -7.57
C ASP A 564 -12.16 8.05 -8.97
N LYS A 565 -12.89 8.85 -9.74
CA LYS A 565 -12.40 9.39 -11.02
C LYS A 565 -11.40 10.53 -10.85
N PHE A 566 -11.32 11.09 -9.66
CA PHE A 566 -10.38 12.15 -9.31
C PHE A 566 -9.15 11.66 -8.52
N LYS A 567 -9.11 10.36 -8.17
CA LYS A 567 -7.93 9.67 -7.68
C LYS A 567 -7.17 9.07 -8.87
#